data_4c3bea0b7e207f93f09cff1e90278ab8
#
_entry.id   4c3bea0b7e207f93f09cff1e90278ab8
#
_cell.length_a   1.000
_cell.length_b   1.000
_cell.length_c   1.000
_cell.angle_alpha   90.00
_cell.angle_beta   90.00
_cell.angle_gamma   90.00
#
_symmetry.space_group_name_H-M   'P 1'
#
loop_
_entity.id
_entity.type
_entity.pdbx_description
1 polymer ?
#
loop_
_entity_poly.entity_id
_entity_poly.type
_entity_poly.pdbx_seq_one_letter_code
_entity_poly.pdbx_strand_id
1 'polypeptide(L)'
;MSSPAPLRHRQDSTPMTIAEAEPLTVIAPPATPASFATLALRWYRLNRAGLRAIAIGIVSLAAFLLVWHLLTTYRVVFFVRFTNVPSPLAVYASFTKAIHDPKFLMHIVLSCRRIFIGFSLAALLGVPLGLVMGRFKLVHEIVFPVAEVLRPIPAIAWVPMAIMLWPTNEQSIIFITFLGSFFPILVNTLHGMTLVDPVLVRAAQCLGARERSIFREVYFPASLPHIFTGLTVGMGVAWVSLIAAEMISGQYGIGYFTWEAYSLVQYADIALGMIAIGVLGLGSSLLIRGAGQLVMPWRLK
;
A
#
# COMPACT_ATOMS: atom_id res chain seq x y z
N MET A 1 -32.22 29.70 -68.04
CA MET A 1 -31.80 28.91 -69.24
C MET A 1 -30.77 27.90 -68.74
N SER A 2 -31.02 26.69 -69.00
CA SER A 2 -30.35 25.41 -69.13
C SER A 2 -30.90 24.30 -68.21
N SER A 3 -31.42 23.37 -68.96
CA SER A 3 -32.14 22.14 -68.83
C SER A 3 -31.59 21.12 -67.76
N PRO A 4 -32.48 20.33 -67.15
CA PRO A 4 -32.07 19.18 -66.34
C PRO A 4 -31.85 17.92 -67.15
N ALA A 5 -30.80 17.15 -66.87
CA ALA A 5 -30.49 15.86 -67.50
C ALA A 5 -31.33 14.71 -66.92
N PRO A 6 -31.64 13.66 -67.71
CA PRO A 6 -32.61 12.62 -67.38
C PRO A 6 -32.00 11.50 -66.48
N LEU A 7 -32.87 10.98 -65.62
CA LEU A 7 -32.65 9.78 -64.83
C LEU A 7 -32.58 8.54 -65.70
N ARG A 8 -31.48 7.78 -65.68
CA ARG A 8 -31.39 6.44 -66.31
C ARG A 8 -31.81 5.40 -65.27
N HIS A 9 -33.00 4.79 -65.56
CA HIS A 9 -33.38 3.49 -65.02
C HIS A 9 -32.37 2.42 -65.49
N ARG A 10 -31.66 1.78 -64.54
CA ARG A 10 -30.97 0.54 -64.84
C ARG A 10 -31.70 -0.58 -64.10
N GLN A 11 -32.48 -1.34 -64.87
CA GLN A 11 -33.00 -2.67 -64.55
C GLN A 11 -31.79 -3.63 -64.64
N ASP A 12 -31.26 -4.11 -63.60
CA ASP A 12 -30.39 -5.31 -63.55
C ASP A 12 -31.13 -6.38 -62.75
N SER A 13 -31.88 -7.21 -63.45
CA SER A 13 -32.40 -8.47 -62.98
C SER A 13 -31.32 -9.54 -63.12
N THR A 14 -30.56 -9.75 -62.06
CA THR A 14 -29.70 -10.94 -61.94
C THR A 14 -30.49 -12.08 -61.31
N PRO A 15 -30.48 -13.28 -61.92
CA PRO A 15 -31.16 -14.44 -61.36
C PRO A 15 -30.45 -14.91 -60.06
N MET A 16 -31.27 -15.21 -59.04
CA MET A 16 -30.89 -15.83 -57.80
C MET A 16 -30.20 -17.16 -58.07
N THR A 17 -28.90 -17.22 -57.88
CA THR A 17 -28.15 -18.47 -57.90
C THR A 17 -28.41 -19.21 -56.57
N ILE A 18 -28.80 -20.48 -56.73
CA ILE A 18 -29.11 -21.44 -55.70
C ILE A 18 -27.89 -21.50 -54.68
N ALA A 19 -28.21 -21.37 -53.42
CA ALA A 19 -27.29 -21.39 -52.31
C ALA A 19 -26.28 -22.53 -52.42
N GLU A 20 -25.00 -22.20 -52.41
CA GLU A 20 -23.92 -23.13 -52.07
C GLU A 20 -24.16 -23.59 -50.62
N ALA A 21 -24.37 -24.91 -50.47
CA ALA A 21 -24.48 -25.56 -49.17
C ALA A 21 -23.20 -25.34 -48.38
N GLU A 22 -23.30 -24.73 -47.20
CA GLU A 22 -22.18 -24.64 -46.25
C GLU A 22 -21.58 -26.05 -46.03
N PRO A 23 -20.25 -26.19 -46.11
CA PRO A 23 -19.61 -27.46 -45.82
C PRO A 23 -19.87 -27.82 -44.34
N LEU A 24 -20.40 -29.02 -44.11
CA LEU A 24 -20.60 -29.62 -42.81
C LEU A 24 -19.35 -29.41 -41.94
N THR A 25 -19.50 -28.67 -40.84
CA THR A 25 -18.46 -28.50 -39.85
C THR A 25 -18.05 -29.88 -39.35
N VAL A 26 -16.85 -30.31 -39.74
CA VAL A 26 -16.22 -31.51 -39.23
C VAL A 26 -16.03 -31.30 -37.71
N ILE A 27 -16.81 -32.03 -36.91
CA ILE A 27 -16.67 -32.06 -35.47
C ILE A 27 -15.24 -32.58 -35.18
N ALA A 28 -14.39 -31.71 -34.72
CA ALA A 28 -13.03 -32.09 -34.30
C ALA A 28 -13.11 -33.19 -33.24
N PRO A 29 -12.28 -34.25 -33.33
CA PRO A 29 -12.28 -35.32 -32.34
C PRO A 29 -12.02 -34.74 -30.94
N PRO A 30 -12.61 -35.35 -29.88
CA PRO A 30 -12.42 -34.88 -28.52
C PRO A 30 -10.93 -34.83 -28.21
N ALA A 31 -10.48 -33.68 -27.72
CA ALA A 31 -9.08 -33.46 -27.34
C ALA A 31 -8.63 -34.55 -26.35
N THR A 32 -7.62 -35.31 -26.73
CA THR A 32 -7.00 -36.29 -25.84
C THR A 32 -6.64 -35.60 -24.50
N PRO A 33 -6.89 -36.24 -23.34
CA PRO A 33 -6.59 -35.64 -22.04
C PRO A 33 -5.11 -35.24 -22.01
N ALA A 34 -4.88 -33.94 -21.78
CA ALA A 34 -3.53 -33.41 -21.78
C ALA A 34 -2.70 -34.15 -20.71
N SER A 35 -1.59 -34.75 -21.13
CA SER A 35 -0.65 -35.40 -20.21
C SER A 35 -0.24 -34.46 -19.09
N PHE A 36 -0.02 -35.02 -17.89
CA PHE A 36 0.40 -34.25 -16.72
C PHE A 36 1.60 -33.33 -17.02
N ALA A 37 2.50 -33.79 -17.88
CA ALA A 37 3.66 -33.04 -18.38
C ALA A 37 3.25 -31.79 -19.22
N THR A 38 2.19 -31.90 -20.05
CA THR A 38 1.72 -30.77 -20.86
C THR A 38 0.98 -29.72 -20.01
N LEU A 39 0.27 -30.14 -18.97
CA LEU A 39 -0.37 -29.25 -17.99
C LEU A 39 0.69 -28.53 -17.13
N ALA A 40 1.72 -29.23 -16.69
CA ALA A 40 2.83 -28.66 -15.93
C ALA A 40 3.63 -27.63 -16.76
N LEU A 41 3.91 -27.93 -18.03
CA LEU A 41 4.57 -27.02 -18.97
C LEU A 41 3.70 -25.77 -19.26
N ARG A 42 2.39 -25.94 -19.41
CA ARG A 42 1.46 -24.84 -19.61
C ARG A 42 1.39 -23.95 -18.35
N TRP A 43 1.28 -24.53 -17.19
CA TRP A 43 1.33 -23.83 -15.90
C TRP A 43 2.67 -23.08 -15.72
N TYR A 44 3.80 -23.73 -16.01
CA TYR A 44 5.13 -23.10 -15.96
C TYR A 44 5.24 -21.93 -16.93
N ARG A 45 4.75 -22.04 -18.16
CA ARG A 45 4.77 -20.94 -19.15
C ARG A 45 3.90 -19.76 -18.70
N LEU A 46 2.73 -20.02 -18.11
CA LEU A 46 1.83 -18.98 -17.60
C LEU A 46 2.41 -18.26 -16.38
N ASN A 47 3.10 -18.99 -15.49
CA ASN A 47 3.69 -18.44 -14.26
C ASN A 47 5.17 -18.06 -14.38
N ARG A 48 5.78 -18.23 -15.54
CA ARG A 48 7.22 -18.00 -15.77
C ARG A 48 7.69 -16.62 -15.32
N ALA A 49 6.91 -15.59 -15.56
CA ALA A 49 7.22 -14.22 -15.14
C ALA A 49 7.20 -14.07 -13.61
N GLY A 50 6.20 -14.65 -12.94
CA GLY A 50 6.10 -14.63 -11.48
C GLY A 50 7.21 -15.45 -10.80
N LEU A 51 7.48 -16.67 -11.31
CA LEU A 51 8.56 -17.52 -10.80
C LEU A 51 9.92 -16.87 -10.98
N ARG A 52 10.17 -16.22 -12.13
CA ARG A 52 11.39 -15.47 -12.38
C ARG A 52 11.52 -14.29 -11.40
N ALA A 53 10.47 -13.55 -11.16
CA ALA A 53 10.47 -12.42 -10.21
C ALA A 53 10.77 -12.90 -8.78
N ILE A 54 10.16 -14.00 -8.34
CA ILE A 54 10.44 -14.63 -7.03
C ILE A 54 11.89 -15.10 -6.95
N ALA A 55 12.39 -15.81 -7.98
CA ALA A 55 13.78 -16.29 -8.01
C ALA A 55 14.78 -15.12 -7.95
N ILE A 56 14.54 -14.05 -8.72
CA ILE A 56 15.38 -12.85 -8.67
C ILE A 56 15.34 -12.22 -7.27
N GLY A 57 14.16 -12.14 -6.66
CA GLY A 57 14.00 -11.61 -5.30
C GLY A 57 14.78 -12.42 -4.26
N ILE A 58 14.70 -13.75 -4.33
CA ILE A 58 15.46 -14.65 -3.43
C ILE A 58 16.97 -14.50 -3.64
N VAL A 59 17.43 -14.47 -4.89
CA VAL A 59 18.85 -14.31 -5.22
C VAL A 59 19.35 -12.93 -4.74
N SER A 60 18.58 -11.86 -4.95
CA SER A 60 18.92 -10.52 -4.48
C SER A 60 19.03 -10.46 -2.95
N LEU A 61 18.06 -11.06 -2.22
CA LEU A 61 18.10 -11.11 -0.77
C LEU A 61 19.27 -11.95 -0.26
N ALA A 62 19.54 -13.11 -0.88
CA ALA A 62 20.68 -13.95 -0.54
C ALA A 62 22.01 -13.23 -0.79
N ALA A 63 22.14 -12.54 -1.92
CA ALA A 63 23.32 -11.73 -2.23
C ALA A 63 23.52 -10.59 -1.21
N PHE A 64 22.44 -9.90 -0.82
CA PHE A 64 22.50 -8.88 0.23
C PHE A 64 22.99 -9.46 1.57
N LEU A 65 22.42 -10.58 2.01
CA LEU A 65 22.83 -11.25 3.26
C LEU A 65 24.28 -11.75 3.19
N LEU A 66 24.71 -12.26 2.03
CA LEU A 66 26.10 -12.69 1.81
C LEU A 66 27.07 -11.50 1.91
N VAL A 67 26.78 -10.41 1.22
CA VAL A 67 27.59 -9.18 1.27
C VAL A 67 27.66 -8.65 2.71
N TRP A 68 26.52 -8.57 3.40
CA TRP A 68 26.51 -8.19 4.81
C TRP A 68 27.38 -9.12 5.67
N HIS A 69 27.24 -10.45 5.50
CA HIS A 69 28.05 -11.43 6.24
C HIS A 69 29.54 -11.26 5.97
N LEU A 70 29.95 -11.11 4.70
CA LEU A 70 31.35 -10.91 4.34
C LEU A 70 31.93 -9.61 4.91
N LEU A 71 31.22 -8.48 4.78
CA LEU A 71 31.68 -7.18 5.29
C LEU A 71 31.89 -7.20 6.80
N THR A 72 30.99 -7.88 7.55
CA THR A 72 31.09 -7.98 9.00
C THR A 72 32.14 -8.99 9.46
N THR A 73 32.32 -10.11 8.75
CA THR A 73 33.31 -11.14 9.07
C THR A 73 34.73 -10.66 8.82
N TYR A 74 34.98 -10.00 7.67
CA TYR A 74 36.30 -9.46 7.34
C TYR A 74 36.57 -8.10 7.99
N ARG A 75 35.63 -7.59 8.81
CA ARG A 75 35.76 -6.30 9.54
C ARG A 75 36.24 -5.18 8.63
N VAL A 76 35.67 -5.08 7.42
CA VAL A 76 36.08 -4.12 6.42
C VAL A 76 35.98 -2.70 7.01
N VAL A 77 37.08 -1.95 6.95
CA VAL A 77 37.12 -0.54 7.35
C VAL A 77 37.44 0.27 6.10
N PHE A 78 36.43 0.95 5.57
CA PHE A 78 36.57 1.85 4.44
C PHE A 78 36.18 3.28 4.88
N PHE A 79 34.98 3.77 4.51
CA PHE A 79 34.41 5.00 5.09
C PHE A 79 33.56 4.69 6.35
N VAL A 80 33.06 3.46 6.46
CA VAL A 80 32.21 2.99 7.54
C VAL A 80 32.95 1.90 8.32
N ARG A 81 32.86 1.95 9.65
CA ARG A 81 33.46 0.95 10.54
C ARG A 81 32.50 -0.26 10.70
N PHE A 82 32.67 -1.28 9.88
CA PHE A 82 31.89 -2.52 9.99
C PHE A 82 32.21 -3.34 11.25
N THR A 83 33.20 -2.97 12.03
CA THR A 83 33.55 -3.61 13.31
C THR A 83 32.39 -3.58 14.32
N ASN A 84 31.53 -2.54 14.28
CA ASN A 84 30.40 -2.38 15.19
C ASN A 84 29.08 -2.90 14.60
N VAL A 85 29.08 -3.33 13.35
CA VAL A 85 27.88 -3.93 12.70
C VAL A 85 27.85 -5.41 13.04
N PRO A 86 26.76 -5.91 13.67
CA PRO A 86 26.67 -7.33 14.02
C PRO A 86 26.57 -8.20 12.77
N SER A 87 27.14 -9.41 12.84
CA SER A 87 26.98 -10.39 11.76
C SER A 87 25.55 -10.94 11.75
N PRO A 88 25.06 -11.42 10.59
CA PRO A 88 23.74 -12.07 10.51
C PRO A 88 23.57 -13.22 11.51
N LEU A 89 24.63 -13.97 11.79
CA LEU A 89 24.62 -15.05 12.78
C LEU A 89 24.47 -14.54 14.21
N ALA A 90 25.11 -13.40 14.55
CA ALA A 90 24.94 -12.77 15.87
C ALA A 90 23.51 -12.28 16.07
N VAL A 91 22.90 -11.70 15.03
CA VAL A 91 21.49 -11.26 15.05
C VAL A 91 20.54 -12.47 15.18
N TYR A 92 20.81 -13.57 14.49
CA TYR A 92 20.04 -14.80 14.65
C TYR A 92 20.13 -15.37 16.06
N ALA A 93 21.33 -15.38 16.65
CA ALA A 93 21.52 -15.81 18.04
C ALA A 93 20.80 -14.87 19.05
N SER A 94 20.76 -13.57 18.80
CA SER A 94 19.96 -12.63 19.57
C SER A 94 18.46 -12.89 19.42
N PHE A 95 17.97 -13.12 18.20
CA PHE A 95 16.58 -13.47 17.93
C PHE A 95 16.13 -14.73 18.68
N THR A 96 16.94 -15.79 18.68
CA THR A 96 16.60 -17.05 19.38
C THR A 96 16.52 -16.88 20.90
N LYS A 97 17.26 -15.94 21.47
CA LYS A 97 17.15 -15.57 22.90
C LYS A 97 15.91 -14.70 23.14
N ALA A 98 15.73 -13.67 22.32
CA ALA A 98 14.66 -12.69 22.48
C ALA A 98 13.26 -13.30 22.33
N ILE A 99 13.07 -14.26 21.43
CA ILE A 99 11.74 -14.88 21.21
C ILE A 99 11.23 -15.66 22.44
N HIS A 100 12.15 -16.08 23.32
CA HIS A 100 11.80 -16.74 24.57
C HIS A 100 11.71 -15.75 25.76
N ASP A 101 12.06 -14.47 25.55
CA ASP A 101 11.93 -13.43 26.56
C ASP A 101 10.51 -12.81 26.49
N PRO A 102 9.70 -12.96 27.55
CA PRO A 102 8.38 -12.32 27.61
C PRO A 102 8.43 -10.80 27.42
N LYS A 103 9.53 -10.14 27.81
CA LYS A 103 9.69 -8.69 27.63
C LYS A 103 9.73 -8.30 26.15
N PHE A 104 10.46 -9.05 25.32
CA PHE A 104 10.54 -8.76 23.89
C PHE A 104 9.17 -8.90 23.20
N LEU A 105 8.42 -9.94 23.55
CA LEU A 105 7.04 -10.09 23.04
C LEU A 105 6.13 -8.96 23.50
N MET A 106 6.30 -8.50 24.75
CA MET A 106 5.54 -7.34 25.25
C MET A 106 5.85 -6.06 24.46
N HIS A 107 7.13 -5.80 24.10
CA HIS A 107 7.50 -4.68 23.24
C HIS A 107 6.78 -4.74 21.90
N ILE A 108 6.73 -5.92 21.25
CA ILE A 108 6.02 -6.12 19.98
C ILE A 108 4.53 -5.82 20.14
N VAL A 109 3.88 -6.42 21.13
CA VAL A 109 2.44 -6.29 21.34
C VAL A 109 2.05 -4.83 21.62
N LEU A 110 2.81 -4.11 22.42
CA LEU A 110 2.53 -2.71 22.75
C LEU A 110 2.69 -1.80 21.53
N SER A 111 3.76 -1.96 20.73
CA SER A 111 3.92 -1.21 19.48
C SER A 111 2.80 -1.52 18.49
N CYS A 112 2.41 -2.79 18.32
CA CYS A 112 1.29 -3.18 17.46
C CYS A 112 -0.04 -2.58 17.94
N ARG A 113 -0.29 -2.55 19.25
CA ARG A 113 -1.49 -1.93 19.83
C ARG A 113 -1.52 -0.42 19.55
N ARG A 114 -0.41 0.28 19.78
CA ARG A 114 -0.30 1.73 19.59
C ARG A 114 -0.49 2.12 18.13
N ILE A 115 0.15 1.39 17.21
CA ILE A 115 0.00 1.68 15.79
C ILE A 115 -1.42 1.40 15.32
N PHE A 116 -2.05 0.32 15.78
CA PHE A 116 -3.43 0.01 15.44
C PHE A 116 -4.37 1.13 15.89
N ILE A 117 -4.25 1.63 17.12
CA ILE A 117 -5.10 2.70 17.64
C ILE A 117 -4.83 4.00 16.88
N GLY A 118 -3.57 4.47 16.83
CA GLY A 118 -3.20 5.74 16.19
C GLY A 118 -3.56 5.80 14.71
N PHE A 119 -3.25 4.73 13.97
CA PHE A 119 -3.57 4.63 12.56
C PHE A 119 -5.09 4.52 12.30
N SER A 120 -5.81 3.74 13.12
CA SER A 120 -7.28 3.63 12.97
C SER A 120 -7.96 4.98 13.21
N LEU A 121 -7.53 5.73 14.21
CA LEU A 121 -8.03 7.09 14.45
C LEU A 121 -7.73 8.03 13.26
N ALA A 122 -6.52 7.93 12.70
CA ALA A 122 -6.14 8.71 11.53
C ALA A 122 -6.96 8.36 10.28
N ALA A 123 -7.22 7.08 10.06
CA ALA A 123 -8.08 6.63 8.97
C ALA A 123 -9.54 7.06 9.17
N LEU A 124 -10.06 6.91 10.40
CA LEU A 124 -11.44 7.28 10.76
C LEU A 124 -11.72 8.78 10.60
N LEU A 125 -10.74 9.63 10.83
CA LEU A 125 -10.87 11.07 10.69
C LEU A 125 -10.39 11.58 9.33
N GLY A 126 -9.25 11.08 8.84
CA GLY A 126 -8.62 11.54 7.61
C GLY A 126 -9.40 11.18 6.35
N VAL A 127 -9.96 9.95 6.28
CA VAL A 127 -10.75 9.53 5.11
C VAL A 127 -12.05 10.34 5.00
N PRO A 128 -12.93 10.42 6.03
CA PRO A 128 -14.15 11.22 5.92
C PRO A 128 -13.87 12.70 5.66
N LEU A 129 -12.88 13.28 6.35
CA LEU A 129 -12.53 14.67 6.15
C LEU A 129 -12.04 14.93 4.71
N GLY A 130 -11.19 14.07 4.16
CA GLY A 130 -10.72 14.16 2.77
C GLY A 130 -11.85 14.05 1.75
N LEU A 131 -12.82 13.14 1.97
CA LEU A 131 -14.00 12.99 1.14
C LEU A 131 -14.89 14.24 1.20
N VAL A 132 -15.13 14.78 2.41
CA VAL A 132 -15.94 15.98 2.62
C VAL A 132 -15.27 17.22 1.98
N MET A 133 -13.95 17.37 2.16
CA MET A 133 -13.19 18.45 1.51
C MET A 133 -13.25 18.35 -0.01
N GLY A 134 -13.14 17.14 -0.57
CA GLY A 134 -13.24 16.91 -2.01
C GLY A 134 -14.63 17.19 -2.58
N ARG A 135 -15.70 17.10 -1.77
CA ARG A 135 -17.08 17.33 -2.20
C ARG A 135 -17.56 18.77 -1.97
N PHE A 136 -17.16 19.38 -0.84
CA PHE A 136 -17.65 20.69 -0.42
C PHE A 136 -16.54 21.74 -0.48
N LYS A 137 -16.67 22.68 -1.42
CA LYS A 137 -15.69 23.73 -1.66
C LYS A 137 -15.42 24.58 -0.41
N LEU A 138 -16.47 24.93 0.35
CA LEU A 138 -16.34 25.69 1.58
C LEU A 138 -15.46 24.97 2.62
N VAL A 139 -15.68 23.66 2.81
CA VAL A 139 -14.87 22.86 3.75
C VAL A 139 -13.42 22.79 3.29
N HIS A 140 -13.20 22.63 1.98
CA HIS A 140 -11.87 22.67 1.40
C HIS A 140 -11.17 24.01 1.69
N GLU A 141 -11.82 25.14 1.41
CA GLU A 141 -11.26 26.49 1.60
C GLU A 141 -10.91 26.79 3.07
N ILE A 142 -11.64 26.21 4.03
CA ILE A 142 -11.38 26.37 5.46
C ILE A 142 -10.28 25.45 5.96
N VAL A 143 -10.33 24.16 5.61
CA VAL A 143 -9.46 23.12 6.21
C VAL A 143 -8.12 23.00 5.49
N PHE A 144 -8.11 23.15 4.16
CA PHE A 144 -6.92 22.92 3.34
C PHE A 144 -5.75 23.85 3.72
N PRO A 145 -5.92 25.17 3.92
CA PRO A 145 -4.82 26.04 4.31
C PRO A 145 -4.19 25.62 5.65
N VAL A 146 -5.00 25.20 6.62
CA VAL A 146 -4.52 24.74 7.92
C VAL A 146 -3.73 23.43 7.77
N ALA A 147 -4.25 22.49 6.97
CA ALA A 147 -3.56 21.24 6.68
C ALA A 147 -2.21 21.47 5.97
N GLU A 148 -2.15 22.40 5.00
CA GLU A 148 -0.93 22.74 4.27
C GLU A 148 0.16 23.37 5.15
N VAL A 149 -0.22 24.14 6.17
CA VAL A 149 0.73 24.72 7.13
C VAL A 149 1.26 23.65 8.13
N LEU A 150 0.39 22.73 8.56
CA LEU A 150 0.75 21.72 9.56
C LEU A 150 1.46 20.50 8.95
N ARG A 151 1.14 20.10 7.73
CA ARG A 151 1.68 18.93 7.05
C ARG A 151 3.20 18.89 6.94
N PRO A 152 3.92 20.00 6.64
CA PRO A 152 5.37 19.99 6.54
C PRO A 152 6.08 19.74 7.87
N ILE A 153 5.40 19.91 9.00
CA ILE A 153 5.98 19.70 10.32
C ILE A 153 6.10 18.19 10.55
N PRO A 154 7.33 17.61 10.65
CA PRO A 154 7.50 16.19 10.90
C PRO A 154 6.82 15.78 12.21
N ALA A 155 6.13 14.64 12.22
CA ALA A 155 5.42 14.16 13.42
C ALA A 155 6.35 14.03 14.64
N ILE A 156 7.63 13.70 14.43
CA ILE A 156 8.64 13.61 15.48
C ILE A 156 8.87 14.96 16.20
N ALA A 157 8.73 16.09 15.48
CA ALA A 157 8.91 17.41 16.08
C ALA A 157 7.84 17.75 17.12
N TRP A 158 6.69 17.07 17.06
CA TRP A 158 5.60 17.23 18.00
C TRP A 158 5.79 16.45 19.31
N VAL A 159 6.78 15.55 19.40
CA VAL A 159 6.96 14.68 20.58
C VAL A 159 7.09 15.48 21.90
N PRO A 160 7.93 16.50 22.03
CA PRO A 160 8.03 17.26 23.28
C PRO A 160 6.70 17.92 23.67
N MET A 161 6.01 18.49 22.69
CA MET A 161 4.71 19.13 22.91
C MET A 161 3.63 18.11 23.28
N ALA A 162 3.64 16.95 22.63
CA ALA A 162 2.71 15.87 22.94
C ALA A 162 2.87 15.35 24.38
N ILE A 163 4.12 15.19 24.86
CA ILE A 163 4.38 14.78 26.25
C ILE A 163 3.84 15.79 27.26
N MET A 164 3.87 17.08 26.93
CA MET A 164 3.31 18.14 27.78
C MET A 164 1.79 18.22 27.71
N LEU A 165 1.20 17.90 26.54
CA LEU A 165 -0.23 18.05 26.30
C LEU A 165 -1.06 16.89 26.86
N TRP A 166 -0.54 15.67 26.77
CA TRP A 166 -1.27 14.47 27.17
C TRP A 166 -0.88 13.99 28.57
N PRO A 167 -1.86 13.54 29.39
CA PRO A 167 -1.60 13.09 30.77
C PRO A 167 -0.67 11.89 30.88
N THR A 168 -0.57 11.05 29.83
CA THR A 168 0.24 9.84 29.84
C THR A 168 1.10 9.73 28.59
N ASN A 169 2.29 9.14 28.74
CA ASN A 169 3.18 8.86 27.61
C ASN A 169 2.53 7.96 26.55
N GLU A 170 1.66 7.05 26.97
CA GLU A 170 0.92 6.17 26.05
C GLU A 170 0.05 6.97 25.08
N GLN A 171 -0.69 7.96 25.59
CA GLN A 171 -1.54 8.85 24.77
C GLN A 171 -0.69 9.73 23.86
N SER A 172 0.45 10.23 24.35
CA SER A 172 1.40 11.00 23.54
C SER A 172 1.92 10.21 22.35
N ILE A 173 2.32 8.95 22.57
CA ILE A 173 2.83 8.07 21.50
C ILE A 173 1.73 7.79 20.47
N ILE A 174 0.50 7.48 20.91
CA ILE A 174 -0.66 7.26 20.03
C ILE A 174 -0.97 8.52 19.22
N PHE A 175 -0.92 9.70 19.83
CA PHE A 175 -1.15 10.98 19.15
C PHE A 175 -0.10 11.27 18.08
N ILE A 176 1.17 11.03 18.34
CA ILE A 176 2.25 11.19 17.36
C ILE A 176 2.08 10.21 16.20
N THR A 177 1.70 8.97 16.49
CA THR A 177 1.39 7.95 15.47
C THR A 177 0.21 8.37 14.61
N PHE A 178 -0.85 8.93 15.24
CA PHE A 178 -1.99 9.52 14.57
C PHE A 178 -1.56 10.66 13.63
N LEU A 179 -0.81 11.65 14.11
CA LEU A 179 -0.34 12.77 13.29
C LEU A 179 0.48 12.32 12.08
N GLY A 180 1.36 11.35 12.26
CA GLY A 180 2.19 10.81 11.18
C GLY A 180 1.37 10.19 10.06
N SER A 181 0.27 9.52 10.38
CA SER A 181 -0.60 8.86 9.40
C SER A 181 -1.72 9.76 8.86
N PHE A 182 -2.19 10.72 9.63
CA PHE A 182 -3.37 11.54 9.31
C PHE A 182 -3.21 12.34 8.01
N PHE A 183 -2.11 13.11 7.87
CA PHE A 183 -1.92 13.96 6.70
C PHE A 183 -1.75 13.17 5.39
N PRO A 184 -0.95 12.09 5.32
CA PRO A 184 -0.89 11.25 4.12
C PRO A 184 -2.25 10.67 3.72
N ILE A 185 -3.06 10.23 4.69
CA ILE A 185 -4.40 9.71 4.44
C ILE A 185 -5.33 10.79 3.93
N LEU A 186 -5.37 11.94 4.60
CA LEU A 186 -6.20 13.10 4.24
C LEU A 186 -5.93 13.57 2.82
N VAL A 187 -4.66 13.85 2.50
CA VAL A 187 -4.26 14.41 1.20
C VAL A 187 -4.49 13.43 0.06
N ASN A 188 -4.16 12.13 0.24
CA ASN A 188 -4.43 11.14 -0.80
C ASN A 188 -5.93 10.93 -1.03
N THR A 189 -6.73 10.96 0.03
CA THR A 189 -8.20 10.88 -0.09
C THR A 189 -8.77 12.08 -0.83
N LEU A 190 -8.35 13.29 -0.48
CA LEU A 190 -8.72 14.52 -1.17
C LEU A 190 -8.33 14.45 -2.65
N HIS A 191 -7.09 14.04 -2.93
CA HIS A 191 -6.60 13.89 -4.30
C HIS A 191 -7.42 12.88 -5.10
N GLY A 192 -7.81 11.75 -4.49
CA GLY A 192 -8.71 10.77 -5.11
C GLY A 192 -10.07 11.35 -5.51
N MET A 193 -10.61 12.27 -4.71
CA MET A 193 -11.86 12.97 -5.03
C MET A 193 -11.72 13.97 -6.19
N THR A 194 -10.58 14.67 -6.27
CA THR A 194 -10.33 15.66 -7.34
C THR A 194 -10.05 15.04 -8.70
N LEU A 195 -9.61 13.78 -8.72
CA LEU A 195 -9.31 13.02 -9.95
C LEU A 195 -10.54 12.32 -10.56
N VAL A 196 -11.71 12.42 -9.95
CA VAL A 196 -12.93 11.83 -10.51
C VAL A 196 -13.29 12.56 -11.81
N ASP A 197 -13.45 11.79 -12.90
CA ASP A 197 -13.79 12.35 -14.22
C ASP A 197 -15.14 13.09 -14.16
N PRO A 198 -15.16 14.39 -14.46
CA PRO A 198 -16.39 15.18 -14.47
C PRO A 198 -17.39 14.69 -15.53
N VAL A 199 -16.97 13.93 -16.55
CA VAL A 199 -17.87 13.31 -17.54
C VAL A 199 -18.77 12.29 -16.88
N LEU A 200 -18.23 11.44 -15.98
CA LEU A 200 -19.03 10.45 -15.24
C LEU A 200 -20.08 11.13 -14.34
N VAL A 201 -19.70 12.23 -13.70
CA VAL A 201 -20.62 12.99 -12.84
C VAL A 201 -21.75 13.60 -13.67
N ARG A 202 -21.43 14.24 -14.80
CA ARG A 202 -22.42 14.83 -15.72
C ARG A 202 -23.35 13.76 -16.30
N ALA A 203 -22.80 12.61 -16.71
CA ALA A 203 -23.62 11.49 -17.23
C ALA A 203 -24.64 11.02 -16.17
N ALA A 204 -24.21 10.85 -14.93
CA ALA A 204 -25.11 10.48 -13.83
C ALA A 204 -26.21 11.54 -13.59
N GLN A 205 -25.86 12.83 -13.68
CA GLN A 205 -26.82 13.93 -13.56
C GLN A 205 -27.85 13.94 -14.70
N CYS A 206 -27.39 13.69 -15.93
CA CYS A 206 -28.31 13.59 -17.09
C CYS A 206 -29.29 12.42 -16.96
N LEU A 207 -28.90 11.35 -16.28
CA LEU A 207 -29.76 10.20 -15.94
C LEU A 207 -30.69 10.46 -14.74
N GLY A 208 -30.67 11.66 -14.17
CA GLY A 208 -31.53 12.03 -13.04
C GLY A 208 -31.05 11.51 -11.68
N ALA A 209 -29.78 11.09 -11.56
CA ALA A 209 -29.23 10.62 -10.30
C ALA A 209 -29.20 11.76 -9.25
N ARG A 210 -29.60 11.43 -8.02
CA ARG A 210 -29.53 12.39 -6.90
C ARG A 210 -28.08 12.57 -6.43
N GLU A 211 -27.74 13.70 -5.87
CA GLU A 211 -26.39 14.01 -5.36
C GLU A 211 -25.82 12.94 -4.41
N ARG A 212 -26.65 12.32 -3.57
CA ARG A 212 -26.27 11.23 -2.69
C ARG A 212 -25.89 9.95 -3.45
N SER A 213 -26.63 9.63 -4.53
CA SER A 213 -26.30 8.50 -5.41
C SER A 213 -25.01 8.76 -6.16
N ILE A 214 -24.83 9.96 -6.71
CA ILE A 214 -23.59 10.35 -7.39
C ILE A 214 -22.39 10.23 -6.44
N PHE A 215 -22.52 10.67 -5.19
CA PHE A 215 -21.45 10.52 -4.21
C PHE A 215 -21.13 9.04 -3.93
N ARG A 216 -22.15 8.20 -3.70
CA ARG A 216 -21.98 6.81 -3.31
C ARG A 216 -21.53 5.91 -4.48
N GLU A 217 -22.00 6.18 -5.69
CA GLU A 217 -21.83 5.31 -6.86
C GLU A 217 -20.74 5.79 -7.82
N VAL A 218 -20.38 7.08 -7.78
CA VAL A 218 -19.34 7.65 -8.65
C VAL A 218 -18.13 8.11 -7.83
N TYR A 219 -18.29 9.10 -6.94
CA TYR A 219 -17.17 9.70 -6.24
C TYR A 219 -16.46 8.72 -5.31
N PHE A 220 -17.19 8.04 -4.44
CA PHE A 220 -16.61 7.15 -3.46
C PHE A 220 -15.87 5.95 -4.09
N PRO A 221 -16.47 5.17 -5.02
CA PRO A 221 -15.76 4.08 -5.67
C PRO A 221 -14.55 4.52 -6.50
N ALA A 222 -14.66 5.66 -7.20
CA ALA A 222 -13.56 6.21 -7.99
C ALA A 222 -12.39 6.69 -7.11
N SER A 223 -12.65 7.18 -5.90
CA SER A 223 -11.62 7.63 -4.96
C SER A 223 -10.96 6.49 -4.17
N LEU A 224 -11.58 5.30 -4.08
CA LEU A 224 -11.07 4.15 -3.30
C LEU A 224 -9.59 3.80 -3.57
N PRO A 225 -9.11 3.75 -4.83
CA PRO A 225 -7.70 3.46 -5.10
C PRO A 225 -6.74 4.43 -4.42
N HIS A 226 -7.09 5.72 -4.40
CA HIS A 226 -6.30 6.77 -3.77
C HIS A 226 -6.39 6.72 -2.24
N ILE A 227 -7.58 6.39 -1.69
CA ILE A 227 -7.77 6.15 -0.25
C ILE A 227 -6.84 5.03 0.21
N PHE A 228 -6.81 3.87 -0.48
CA PHE A 228 -5.92 2.76 -0.13
C PHE A 228 -4.45 3.08 -0.33
N THR A 229 -4.11 3.92 -1.30
CA THR A 229 -2.75 4.47 -1.44
C THR A 229 -2.40 5.33 -0.22
N GLY A 230 -3.29 6.23 0.19
CA GLY A 230 -3.13 7.06 1.37
C GLY A 230 -2.98 6.24 2.66
N LEU A 231 -3.80 5.20 2.83
CA LEU A 231 -3.70 4.27 3.95
C LEU A 231 -2.35 3.53 3.96
N THR A 232 -1.87 3.08 2.81
CA THR A 232 -0.57 2.38 2.71
C THR A 232 0.61 3.30 3.03
N VAL A 233 0.61 4.50 2.47
CA VAL A 233 1.64 5.53 2.75
C VAL A 233 1.56 5.96 4.21
N GLY A 234 0.35 6.24 4.70
CA GLY A 234 0.09 6.61 6.09
C GLY A 234 0.57 5.56 7.09
N MET A 235 0.41 4.26 6.79
CA MET A 235 0.93 3.18 7.63
C MET A 235 2.47 3.21 7.72
N GLY A 236 3.15 3.46 6.59
CA GLY A 236 4.60 3.59 6.60
C GLY A 236 5.07 4.76 7.46
N VAL A 237 4.45 5.94 7.33
CA VAL A 237 4.78 7.12 8.15
C VAL A 237 4.38 6.90 9.61
N ALA A 238 3.28 6.18 9.89
CA ALA A 238 2.87 5.82 11.24
C ALA A 238 3.94 5.02 11.98
N TRP A 239 4.57 4.02 11.32
CA TRP A 239 5.68 3.25 11.92
C TRP A 239 6.87 4.13 12.24
N VAL A 240 7.29 5.01 11.33
CA VAL A 240 8.39 5.94 11.57
C VAL A 240 8.09 6.83 12.77
N SER A 241 6.89 7.38 12.83
CA SER A 241 6.45 8.28 13.91
C SER A 241 6.32 7.57 15.24
N LEU A 242 5.77 6.33 15.25
CA LEU A 242 5.65 5.49 16.43
C LEU A 242 7.01 5.19 17.05
N ILE A 243 7.95 4.68 16.24
CA ILE A 243 9.28 4.30 16.70
C ILE A 243 10.01 5.51 17.28
N ALA A 244 9.96 6.66 16.62
CA ALA A 244 10.57 7.88 17.14
C ALA A 244 9.95 8.33 18.47
N ALA A 245 8.63 8.24 18.61
CA ALA A 245 7.95 8.57 19.87
C ALA A 245 8.28 7.58 20.98
N GLU A 246 8.38 6.27 20.69
CA GLU A 246 8.76 5.24 21.66
C GLU A 246 10.21 5.40 22.13
N MET A 247 11.13 5.81 21.26
CA MET A 247 12.53 6.06 21.62
C MET A 247 12.69 7.23 22.59
N ILE A 248 11.84 8.26 22.47
CA ILE A 248 11.97 9.48 23.27
C ILE A 248 11.15 9.39 24.56
N SER A 249 9.92 8.90 24.50
CA SER A 249 8.96 8.95 25.62
C SER A 249 8.51 7.58 26.13
N GLY A 250 8.89 6.50 25.44
CA GLY A 250 8.47 5.14 25.79
C GLY A 250 9.22 4.56 26.99
N GLN A 251 8.54 3.65 27.67
CA GLN A 251 9.14 2.71 28.64
C GLN A 251 9.12 1.28 28.10
N TYR A 252 8.29 1.04 27.09
CA TYR A 252 8.11 -0.22 26.38
C TYR A 252 7.79 0.08 24.92
N GLY A 253 8.03 -0.88 24.05
CA GLY A 253 7.83 -0.80 22.61
C GLY A 253 9.12 -1.17 21.87
N ILE A 254 9.01 -1.50 20.56
CA ILE A 254 10.17 -1.93 19.77
C ILE A 254 11.16 -0.77 19.57
N GLY A 255 10.65 0.48 19.46
CA GLY A 255 11.49 1.66 19.43
C GLY A 255 12.29 1.83 20.71
N TYR A 256 11.66 1.68 21.87
CA TYR A 256 12.34 1.70 23.17
C TYR A 256 13.37 0.57 23.29
N PHE A 257 13.01 -0.68 22.93
CA PHE A 257 13.93 -1.81 22.91
C PHE A 257 15.21 -1.51 22.10
N THR A 258 15.02 -0.94 20.91
CA THR A 258 16.15 -0.57 20.03
C THR A 258 17.02 0.52 20.65
N TRP A 259 16.40 1.49 21.32
CA TRP A 259 17.11 2.58 22.01
C TRP A 259 17.85 2.09 23.26
N GLU A 260 17.24 1.22 24.05
CA GLU A 260 17.85 0.58 25.21
C GLU A 260 19.05 -0.28 24.79
N ALA A 261 18.91 -1.11 23.75
CA ALA A 261 20.00 -1.89 23.17
C ALA A 261 21.17 -1.01 22.70
N TYR A 262 20.87 0.16 22.11
CA TYR A 262 21.88 1.15 21.74
C TYR A 262 22.62 1.68 22.99
N SER A 263 21.90 2.05 24.02
CA SER A 263 22.47 2.58 25.28
C SER A 263 23.35 1.55 26.00
N LEU A 264 23.04 0.27 25.86
CA LEU A 264 23.80 -0.86 26.42
C LEU A 264 24.87 -1.41 25.45
N VAL A 265 25.07 -0.78 24.30
CA VAL A 265 26.05 -1.18 23.27
C VAL A 265 25.84 -2.63 22.77
N GLN A 266 24.57 -3.09 22.76
CA GLN A 266 24.16 -4.41 22.31
C GLN A 266 23.82 -4.38 20.81
N TYR A 267 24.86 -4.35 19.96
CA TYR A 267 24.67 -4.16 18.51
C TYR A 267 23.77 -5.20 17.84
N ALA A 268 23.78 -6.46 18.30
CA ALA A 268 22.92 -7.52 17.75
C ALA A 268 21.44 -7.25 18.05
N ASP A 269 21.10 -6.75 19.22
CA ASP A 269 19.74 -6.43 19.61
C ASP A 269 19.23 -5.17 18.91
N ILE A 270 20.10 -4.18 18.64
CA ILE A 270 19.74 -3.04 17.77
C ILE A 270 19.30 -3.54 16.39
N ALA A 271 20.12 -4.39 15.76
CA ALA A 271 19.78 -4.93 14.44
C ALA A 271 18.52 -5.81 14.47
N LEU A 272 18.32 -6.59 15.54
CA LEU A 272 17.10 -7.36 15.77
C LEU A 272 15.88 -6.43 15.85
N GLY A 273 15.93 -5.34 16.60
CA GLY A 273 14.87 -4.33 16.67
C GLY A 273 14.55 -3.73 15.32
N MET A 274 15.58 -3.37 14.53
CA MET A 274 15.39 -2.85 13.17
C MET A 274 14.70 -3.86 12.25
N ILE A 275 15.08 -5.14 12.30
CA ILE A 275 14.45 -6.21 11.52
C ILE A 275 13.00 -6.40 11.95
N ALA A 276 12.73 -6.42 13.26
CA ALA A 276 11.37 -6.54 13.78
C ALA A 276 10.46 -5.39 13.29
N ILE A 277 10.95 -4.14 13.32
CA ILE A 277 10.24 -2.98 12.78
C ILE A 277 9.96 -3.18 11.28
N GLY A 278 10.97 -3.60 10.51
CA GLY A 278 10.82 -3.83 9.07
C GLY A 278 9.79 -4.91 8.74
N VAL A 279 9.81 -6.03 9.46
CA VAL A 279 8.85 -7.14 9.28
C VAL A 279 7.42 -6.71 9.63
N LEU A 280 7.23 -6.03 10.76
CA LEU A 280 5.91 -5.57 11.20
C LEU A 280 5.38 -4.44 10.30
N GLY A 281 6.24 -3.53 9.86
CA GLY A 281 5.90 -2.47 8.91
C GLY A 281 5.49 -3.01 7.54
N LEU A 282 6.26 -3.99 7.02
CA LEU A 282 5.92 -4.68 5.78
C LEU A 282 4.61 -5.46 5.92
N GLY A 283 4.46 -6.25 6.99
CA GLY A 283 3.27 -7.04 7.26
C GLY A 283 2.01 -6.19 7.31
N SER A 284 2.02 -5.09 8.07
CA SER A 284 0.88 -4.16 8.17
C SER A 284 0.55 -3.49 6.83
N SER A 285 1.57 -3.11 6.04
CA SER A 285 1.37 -2.54 4.70
C SER A 285 0.80 -3.57 3.72
N LEU A 286 1.22 -4.83 3.79
CA LEU A 286 0.66 -5.92 2.97
C LEU A 286 -0.80 -6.21 3.35
N LEU A 287 -1.16 -6.16 4.63
CA LEU A 287 -2.55 -6.31 5.08
C LEU A 287 -3.45 -5.23 4.49
N ILE A 288 -3.02 -3.95 4.49
CA ILE A 288 -3.78 -2.85 3.89
C ILE A 288 -3.94 -3.05 2.38
N ARG A 289 -2.87 -3.44 1.68
CA ARG A 289 -2.92 -3.70 0.23
C ARG A 289 -3.85 -4.88 -0.09
N GLY A 290 -3.79 -5.95 0.71
CA GLY A 290 -4.68 -7.09 0.58
C GLY A 290 -6.15 -6.71 0.79
N ALA A 291 -6.45 -5.93 1.84
CA ALA A 291 -7.78 -5.38 2.06
C ALA A 291 -8.25 -4.52 0.88
N GLY A 292 -7.35 -3.70 0.31
CA GLY A 292 -7.65 -2.91 -0.89
C GLY A 292 -8.01 -3.77 -2.10
N GLN A 293 -7.33 -4.88 -2.33
CA GLN A 293 -7.64 -5.81 -3.42
C GLN A 293 -9.00 -6.48 -3.23
N LEU A 294 -9.36 -6.82 -2.00
CA LEU A 294 -10.67 -7.40 -1.69
C LEU A 294 -11.82 -6.41 -1.89
N VAL A 295 -11.60 -5.14 -1.54
CA VAL A 295 -12.63 -4.08 -1.67
C VAL A 295 -12.77 -3.60 -3.11
N MET A 296 -11.73 -3.73 -3.95
CA MET A 296 -11.71 -3.24 -5.33
C MET A 296 -11.49 -4.36 -6.35
N PRO A 297 -12.40 -5.35 -6.48
CA PRO A 297 -12.23 -6.48 -7.40
C PRO A 297 -12.18 -6.05 -8.88
N TRP A 298 -12.73 -4.88 -9.22
CA TRP A 298 -12.71 -4.34 -10.58
C TRP A 298 -11.33 -3.86 -11.05
N ARG A 299 -10.37 -3.66 -10.14
CA ARG A 299 -9.01 -3.22 -10.47
C ARG A 299 -8.08 -4.38 -10.85
N LEU A 300 -8.49 -5.62 -10.65
CA LEU A 300 -7.69 -6.83 -10.89
C LEU A 300 -7.83 -7.37 -12.34
N LYS A 301 -8.52 -6.63 -13.22
CA LYS A 301 -8.72 -7.02 -14.62
C LYS A 301 -7.87 -6.21 -15.58
#